data_d80b4577d1bfafb34101d4a0a0d4018f
#
_entry.id   d80b4577d1bfafb34101d4a0a0d4018f
#
_cell.length_a   1.000
_cell.length_b   1.000
_cell.length_c   1.000
_cell.angle_alpha   90.00
_cell.angle_beta   90.00
_cell.angle_gamma   90.00
#
_symmetry.space_group_name_H-M   'P 1'
#
loop_
_entity.id
_entity.type
_entity.pdbx_description
1 polymer ?
#
loop_
_entity_poly.entity_id
_entity_poly.type
_entity_poly.pdbx_seq_one_letter_code
_entity_poly.pdbx_strand_id
1 'polypeptide(L)'
;INSTFTKKGLDYGEVYFKGKSKKEILFSTYICHPNLGNDNFSGIIVNTLIANYVKKLNRNYSYRFIFIPETVGSIFYINKNLKRLKMNLLAGYVITCLGKGSKFNILSKYEENLSFNLLKNYLNAKKVKYSKKDWQFRGSDERQFSSPNVDLPFSLITRNKFSDYKEYHTSLDNINFVKNSKMLKTFKFFKGF
;
A
#
# COMPACT_ATOMS: atom_id res chain seq x y z
N ILE A 1 24.54 -12.72 16.54
CA ILE A 1 23.70 -11.57 16.18
C ILE A 1 24.05 -10.45 17.17
N ASN A 2 24.53 -9.34 16.63
CA ASN A 2 24.81 -8.14 17.43
C ASN A 2 23.59 -7.21 17.32
N SER A 3 22.92 -6.95 18.42
CA SER A 3 21.78 -6.05 18.46
C SER A 3 21.91 -5.05 19.62
N THR A 4 21.55 -3.80 19.36
CA THR A 4 21.56 -2.75 20.36
C THR A 4 20.14 -2.26 20.59
N PHE A 5 19.67 -2.32 21.82
CA PHE A 5 18.38 -1.75 22.22
C PHE A 5 18.58 -0.28 22.62
N THR A 6 17.88 0.61 21.94
CA THR A 6 17.91 2.05 22.25
C THR A 6 16.49 2.54 22.57
N LYS A 7 16.37 3.58 23.40
CA LYS A 7 15.09 4.25 23.73
C LYS A 7 14.66 5.23 22.61
N LYS A 8 15.00 4.95 21.35
CA LYS A 8 14.57 5.79 20.22
C LYS A 8 13.12 5.47 19.87
N GLY A 9 12.40 6.49 19.42
CA GLY A 9 11.05 6.34 18.91
C GLY A 9 11.01 5.64 17.55
N LEU A 10 9.80 5.33 17.09
CA LEU A 10 9.56 4.77 15.76
C LEU A 10 9.38 5.92 14.77
N ASP A 11 10.22 5.96 13.75
CA ASP A 11 10.15 6.95 12.68
C ASP A 11 9.23 6.45 11.55
N TYR A 12 8.42 7.36 11.03
CA TYR A 12 7.61 7.14 9.83
C TYR A 12 7.42 8.43 9.04
N GLY A 13 7.20 8.31 7.74
CA GLY A 13 6.88 9.44 6.86
C GLY A 13 5.38 9.57 6.63
N GLU A 14 4.87 10.80 6.65
CA GLU A 14 3.49 11.10 6.29
C GLU A 14 3.42 12.35 5.41
N VAL A 15 2.63 12.27 4.34
CA VAL A 15 2.28 13.42 3.50
C VAL A 15 0.76 13.51 3.40
N TYR A 16 0.23 14.69 3.68
CA TYR A 16 -1.21 14.95 3.61
C TYR A 16 -1.52 16.08 2.63
N PHE A 17 -2.43 15.81 1.70
CA PHE A 17 -2.96 16.79 0.76
C PHE A 17 -4.44 17.02 1.04
N LYS A 18 -4.77 18.18 1.59
CA LYS A 18 -6.13 18.59 1.87
C LYS A 18 -6.94 18.73 0.57
N GLY A 19 -8.13 18.12 0.54
CA GLY A 19 -9.15 18.33 -0.48
C GLY A 19 -10.27 19.24 0.00
N LYS A 20 -11.32 19.38 -0.80
CA LYS A 20 -12.55 20.13 -0.41
C LYS A 20 -13.26 19.44 0.76
N SER A 21 -13.25 18.10 0.78
CA SER A 21 -13.82 17.28 1.85
C SER A 21 -12.76 16.81 2.83
N LYS A 22 -13.16 16.65 4.11
CA LYS A 22 -12.35 15.98 5.14
C LYS A 22 -12.27 14.47 4.95
N LYS A 23 -13.16 13.89 4.12
CA LYS A 23 -13.07 12.47 3.77
C LYS A 23 -11.77 12.21 3.01
N GLU A 24 -11.08 11.13 3.37
CA GLU A 24 -9.73 10.88 2.86
C GLU A 24 -9.55 9.49 2.24
N ILE A 25 -8.65 9.43 1.27
CA ILE A 25 -8.10 8.20 0.69
C ILE A 25 -6.68 8.07 1.21
N LEU A 26 -6.32 6.88 1.72
CA LEU A 26 -5.02 6.64 2.31
C LEU A 26 -4.25 5.58 1.51
N PHE A 27 -3.00 5.91 1.15
CA PHE A 27 -2.04 4.99 0.58
C PHE A 27 -0.95 4.69 1.60
N SER A 28 -0.75 3.41 1.92
CA SER A 28 0.27 2.92 2.84
C SER A 28 1.31 2.09 2.10
N THR A 29 2.56 2.26 2.46
CA THR A 29 3.66 1.39 2.02
C THR A 29 4.69 1.26 3.13
N TYR A 30 5.29 0.08 3.28
CA TYR A 30 6.28 -0.13 4.33
C TYR A 30 7.71 0.17 3.84
N ILE A 31 8.58 0.53 4.81
CA ILE A 31 9.94 1.03 4.58
C ILE A 31 11.02 0.24 5.32
N CYS A 32 10.67 -0.84 6.00
CA CYS A 32 11.56 -1.59 6.90
C CYS A 32 12.35 -2.72 6.22
N HIS A 33 12.31 -2.84 4.89
CA HIS A 33 13.03 -3.86 4.14
C HIS A 33 14.20 -3.23 3.37
N PRO A 34 15.32 -2.92 4.03
CA PRO A 34 16.46 -2.31 3.38
C PRO A 34 17.04 -3.24 2.31
N ASN A 35 17.48 -2.67 1.19
CA ASN A 35 18.13 -3.36 0.08
C ASN A 35 17.25 -4.35 -0.72
N LEU A 36 15.96 -4.49 -0.42
CA LEU A 36 15.05 -5.31 -1.22
C LEU A 36 14.35 -4.47 -2.30
N GLY A 37 14.52 -4.86 -3.56
CA GLY A 37 14.07 -4.09 -4.72
C GLY A 37 12.55 -4.14 -4.90
N ASN A 38 11.99 -5.33 -4.99
CA ASN A 38 10.55 -5.50 -5.16
C ASN A 38 9.79 -5.36 -3.84
N ASP A 39 10.34 -5.91 -2.78
CA ASP A 39 9.79 -5.95 -1.43
C ASP A 39 10.63 -5.11 -0.44
N ASN A 40 10.56 -3.76 -0.35
CA ASN A 40 9.44 -3.00 -0.92
C ASN A 40 9.89 -1.66 -1.55
N PHE A 41 11.10 -1.56 -2.04
CA PHE A 41 11.54 -0.32 -2.69
C PHE A 41 10.62 0.09 -3.85
N SER A 42 10.07 -0.91 -4.57
CA SER A 42 9.11 -0.68 -5.66
C SER A 42 7.80 -0.02 -5.18
N GLY A 43 7.30 -0.40 -4.01
CA GLY A 43 6.13 0.22 -3.40
C GLY A 43 6.39 1.66 -2.97
N ILE A 44 7.56 1.93 -2.37
CA ILE A 44 7.97 3.28 -1.97
C ILE A 44 8.02 4.21 -3.18
N ILE A 45 8.65 3.79 -4.28
CA ILE A 45 8.73 4.58 -5.52
C ILE A 45 7.33 4.88 -6.05
N VAL A 46 6.47 3.86 -6.19
CA VAL A 46 5.12 4.06 -6.75
C VAL A 46 4.28 4.96 -5.85
N ASN A 47 4.35 4.78 -4.53
CA ASN A 47 3.64 5.65 -3.57
C ASN A 47 4.07 7.12 -3.69
N THR A 48 5.38 7.34 -3.80
CA THR A 48 5.94 8.69 -4.00
C THR A 48 5.50 9.30 -5.32
N LEU A 49 5.48 8.54 -6.41
CA LEU A 49 5.01 9.02 -7.72
C LEU A 49 3.53 9.39 -7.68
N ILE A 50 2.68 8.58 -7.02
CA ILE A 50 1.26 8.88 -6.85
C ILE A 50 1.09 10.15 -6.01
N ALA A 51 1.83 10.28 -4.89
CA ALA A 51 1.78 11.48 -4.05
C ALA A 51 2.15 12.75 -4.83
N ASN A 52 3.24 12.71 -5.59
CA ASN A 52 3.66 13.82 -6.45
C ASN A 52 2.65 14.18 -7.53
N TYR A 53 1.93 13.21 -8.06
CA TYR A 53 0.85 13.46 -9.01
C TYR A 53 -0.35 14.10 -8.32
N VAL A 54 -0.82 13.51 -7.22
CA VAL A 54 -1.96 13.99 -6.44
C VAL A 54 -1.74 15.42 -5.92
N LYS A 55 -0.50 15.77 -5.55
CA LYS A 55 -0.12 17.14 -5.15
C LYS A 55 -0.57 18.21 -6.16
N LYS A 56 -0.58 17.89 -7.45
CA LYS A 56 -0.87 18.83 -8.56
C LYS A 56 -2.36 18.89 -8.93
N LEU A 57 -3.21 18.05 -8.34
CA LEU A 57 -4.63 17.97 -8.69
C LEU A 57 -5.48 18.96 -7.89
N ASN A 58 -6.59 19.39 -8.48
CA ASN A 58 -7.71 19.95 -7.73
C ASN A 58 -8.50 18.78 -7.11
N ARG A 59 -8.50 18.65 -5.79
CA ARG A 59 -8.95 17.47 -5.06
C ARG A 59 -10.30 17.68 -4.39
N ASN A 60 -11.25 16.80 -4.65
CA ASN A 60 -12.51 16.77 -3.91
C ASN A 60 -12.33 16.10 -2.55
N TYR A 61 -11.59 14.99 -2.49
CA TYR A 61 -11.24 14.28 -1.27
C TYR A 61 -9.81 14.63 -0.82
N SER A 62 -9.56 14.48 0.46
CA SER A 62 -8.20 14.57 0.99
C SER A 62 -7.43 13.28 0.70
N TYR A 63 -6.13 13.38 0.57
CA TYR A 63 -5.25 12.24 0.32
C TYR A 63 -4.14 12.19 1.36
N ARG A 64 -3.86 10.99 1.82
CA ARG A 64 -2.80 10.72 2.78
C ARG A 64 -1.90 9.59 2.27
N PHE A 65 -0.61 9.82 2.36
CA PHE A 65 0.43 8.86 2.00
C PHE A 65 1.27 8.61 3.22
N ILE A 66 1.39 7.34 3.63
CA ILE A 66 2.20 6.95 4.78
C ILE A 66 3.27 5.95 4.36
N PHE A 67 4.44 6.13 4.97
CA PHE A 67 5.66 5.33 4.79
C PHE A 67 6.06 4.85 6.18
N ILE A 68 5.76 3.63 6.52
CA ILE A 68 5.81 3.11 7.90
C ILE A 68 6.59 1.80 7.98
N PRO A 69 7.26 1.47 9.08
CA PRO A 69 7.72 0.11 9.30
C PRO A 69 6.55 -0.86 9.29
N GLU A 70 6.68 -1.97 8.57
CA GLU A 70 5.61 -2.97 8.45
C GLU A 70 5.20 -3.51 9.82
N THR A 71 3.94 -3.82 10.00
CA THR A 71 3.33 -4.37 11.22
C THR A 71 3.44 -3.43 12.42
N VAL A 72 4.63 -3.21 12.97
CA VAL A 72 4.81 -2.35 14.16
C VAL A 72 4.42 -0.90 13.87
N GLY A 73 4.81 -0.38 12.71
CA GLY A 73 4.46 0.97 12.27
C GLY A 73 2.96 1.13 12.04
N SER A 74 2.31 0.18 11.39
CA SER A 74 0.87 0.24 11.14
C SER A 74 0.07 0.11 12.44
N ILE A 75 0.48 -0.75 13.38
CA ILE A 75 -0.15 -0.85 14.71
C ILE A 75 -0.04 0.48 15.46
N PHE A 76 1.17 1.06 15.51
CA PHE A 76 1.39 2.36 16.15
C PHE A 76 0.56 3.47 15.49
N TYR A 77 0.56 3.51 14.16
CA TYR A 77 -0.18 4.51 13.40
C TYR A 77 -1.69 4.40 13.62
N ILE A 78 -2.23 3.19 13.61
CA ILE A 78 -3.64 2.91 13.89
C ILE A 78 -3.98 3.37 15.31
N ASN A 79 -3.22 2.96 16.32
CA ASN A 79 -3.47 3.32 17.70
C ASN A 79 -3.56 4.84 17.89
N LYS A 80 -2.64 5.59 17.29
CA LYS A 80 -2.59 7.05 17.37
C LYS A 80 -3.72 7.74 16.59
N ASN A 81 -4.23 7.12 15.52
CA ASN A 81 -5.11 7.78 14.55
C ASN A 81 -6.48 7.13 14.38
N LEU A 82 -6.83 6.08 15.14
CA LEU A 82 -8.00 5.24 14.90
C LEU A 82 -9.30 6.07 14.82
N LYS A 83 -9.50 6.99 15.76
CA LYS A 83 -10.71 7.86 15.79
C LYS A 83 -10.84 8.66 14.49
N ARG A 84 -9.76 9.29 14.04
CA ARG A 84 -9.72 10.06 12.79
C ARG A 84 -9.96 9.17 11.57
N LEU A 85 -9.31 8.00 11.54
CA LEU A 85 -9.46 7.05 10.44
C LEU A 85 -10.90 6.56 10.33
N LYS A 86 -11.52 6.14 11.44
CA LYS A 86 -12.94 5.72 11.44
C LYS A 86 -13.90 6.82 10.97
N MET A 87 -13.62 8.08 11.31
CA MET A 87 -14.48 9.19 10.90
C MET A 87 -14.29 9.60 9.43
N ASN A 88 -13.07 9.55 8.91
CA ASN A 88 -12.74 10.22 7.65
C ASN A 88 -12.32 9.30 6.52
N LEU A 89 -11.79 8.11 6.80
CA LEU A 89 -11.29 7.22 5.78
C LEU A 89 -12.43 6.66 4.92
N LEU A 90 -12.37 6.89 3.61
CA LEU A 90 -13.25 6.28 2.62
C LEU A 90 -12.68 4.98 2.10
N ALA A 91 -11.40 4.99 1.74
CA ALA A 91 -10.70 3.84 1.19
C ALA A 91 -9.21 3.91 1.55
N GLY A 92 -8.64 2.76 1.88
CA GLY A 92 -7.23 2.60 2.15
C GLY A 92 -6.60 1.55 1.24
N TYR A 93 -5.36 1.79 0.84
CA TYR A 93 -4.61 0.91 -0.04
C TYR A 93 -3.23 0.66 0.53
N VAL A 94 -2.89 -0.60 0.77
CA VAL A 94 -1.51 -1.02 0.97
C VAL A 94 -0.93 -1.37 -0.39
N ILE A 95 0.14 -0.67 -0.78
CA ILE A 95 0.81 -0.86 -2.07
C ILE A 95 2.23 -1.35 -1.86
N THR A 96 2.52 -2.53 -2.42
CA THR A 96 3.77 -3.24 -2.22
C THR A 96 4.09 -4.18 -3.38
N CYS A 97 5.35 -4.61 -3.51
CA CYS A 97 5.80 -5.61 -4.48
C CYS A 97 5.33 -5.31 -5.93
N LEU A 98 5.60 -4.10 -6.42
CA LEU A 98 5.10 -3.57 -7.68
C LEU A 98 6.12 -3.57 -8.83
N GLY A 99 7.35 -4.03 -8.57
CA GLY A 99 8.47 -3.98 -9.51
C GLY A 99 8.53 -5.14 -10.51
N LYS A 100 7.76 -6.21 -10.31
CA LYS A 100 7.74 -7.41 -11.17
C LYS A 100 6.30 -7.88 -11.37
N GLY A 101 6.09 -8.94 -12.13
CA GLY A 101 4.79 -9.57 -12.35
C GLY A 101 4.01 -9.01 -13.54
N SER A 102 3.13 -9.86 -14.09
CA SER A 102 2.35 -9.55 -15.32
C SER A 102 0.97 -8.97 -15.03
N LYS A 103 0.37 -9.29 -13.90
CA LYS A 103 -0.98 -8.90 -13.47
C LYS A 103 -0.94 -8.29 -12.07
N PHE A 104 -2.03 -7.67 -11.67
CA PHE A 104 -2.23 -7.30 -10.28
C PHE A 104 -2.77 -8.47 -9.46
N ASN A 105 -2.40 -8.51 -8.19
CA ASN A 105 -3.10 -9.28 -7.18
C ASN A 105 -3.73 -8.29 -6.23
N ILE A 106 -5.01 -8.48 -5.93
CA ILE A 106 -5.76 -7.67 -4.99
C ILE A 106 -6.30 -8.56 -3.88
N LEU A 107 -6.28 -8.04 -2.67
CA LEU A 107 -6.72 -8.76 -1.49
C LEU A 107 -7.43 -7.80 -0.54
N SER A 108 -8.54 -8.22 0.02
CA SER A 108 -9.29 -7.50 1.03
C SER A 108 -9.97 -8.48 1.98
N LYS A 109 -10.19 -8.06 3.22
CA LYS A 109 -10.94 -8.85 4.20
C LYS A 109 -12.41 -9.04 3.77
N TYR A 110 -13.02 -7.97 3.28
CA TYR A 110 -14.40 -7.97 2.82
C TYR A 110 -14.48 -7.49 1.38
N GLU A 111 -15.28 -8.17 0.56
CA GLU A 111 -15.50 -7.76 -0.84
C GLU A 111 -16.40 -6.53 -0.97
N GLU A 112 -17.24 -6.30 0.02
CA GLU A 112 -18.17 -5.18 0.05
C GLU A 112 -17.50 -3.86 0.43
N ASN A 113 -16.26 -3.88 0.92
CA ASN A 113 -15.62 -2.65 1.31
C ASN A 113 -15.31 -1.74 0.09
N LEU A 114 -15.39 -0.42 0.32
CA LEU A 114 -15.27 0.54 -0.75
C LEU A 114 -13.92 0.47 -1.47
N SER A 115 -12.81 0.24 -0.74
CA SER A 115 -11.48 0.18 -1.35
C SER A 115 -11.37 -0.96 -2.37
N PHE A 116 -11.93 -2.14 -2.04
CA PHE A 116 -11.92 -3.29 -2.92
C PHE A 116 -12.82 -3.07 -4.15
N ASN A 117 -14.03 -2.57 -3.94
CA ASN A 117 -14.97 -2.33 -5.02
C ASN A 117 -14.46 -1.29 -6.01
N LEU A 118 -13.86 -0.21 -5.54
CA LEU A 118 -13.24 0.79 -6.41
C LEU A 118 -12.12 0.16 -7.26
N LEU A 119 -11.20 -0.58 -6.65
CA LEU A 119 -10.12 -1.26 -7.37
C LEU A 119 -10.67 -2.25 -8.41
N LYS A 120 -11.57 -3.13 -8.01
CA LYS A 120 -12.19 -4.15 -8.86
C LYS A 120 -12.89 -3.52 -10.08
N ASN A 121 -13.73 -2.52 -9.82
CA ASN A 121 -14.48 -1.85 -10.87
C ASN A 121 -13.56 -1.13 -11.85
N TYR A 122 -12.52 -0.45 -11.33
CA TYR A 122 -11.57 0.25 -12.20
C TYR A 122 -10.70 -0.72 -13.02
N LEU A 123 -10.22 -1.83 -12.42
CA LEU A 123 -9.49 -2.87 -13.13
C LEU A 123 -10.32 -3.46 -14.26
N ASN A 124 -11.60 -3.76 -14.00
CA ASN A 124 -12.53 -4.26 -15.00
C ASN A 124 -12.79 -3.25 -16.12
N ALA A 125 -13.09 -2.00 -15.77
CA ALA A 125 -13.32 -0.93 -16.75
C ALA A 125 -12.11 -0.67 -17.66
N LYS A 126 -10.90 -0.82 -17.15
CA LYS A 126 -9.65 -0.70 -17.91
C LYS A 126 -9.20 -1.99 -18.57
N LYS A 127 -9.96 -3.09 -18.42
CA LYS A 127 -9.61 -4.44 -18.94
C LYS A 127 -8.21 -4.89 -18.50
N VAL A 128 -7.82 -4.52 -17.27
CA VAL A 128 -6.52 -4.89 -16.70
C VAL A 128 -6.64 -6.24 -15.98
N LYS A 129 -5.80 -7.19 -16.37
CA LYS A 129 -5.78 -8.53 -15.74
C LYS A 129 -5.36 -8.44 -14.27
N TYR A 130 -6.13 -9.09 -13.40
CA TYR A 130 -5.83 -9.23 -11.98
C TYR A 130 -6.24 -10.60 -11.45
N SER A 131 -5.72 -10.95 -10.27
CA SER A 131 -6.21 -12.07 -9.46
C SER A 131 -6.71 -11.52 -8.14
N LYS A 132 -7.90 -11.91 -7.75
CA LYS A 132 -8.34 -11.80 -6.37
C LYS A 132 -7.65 -12.89 -5.56
N LYS A 133 -7.06 -12.53 -4.42
CA LYS A 133 -6.47 -13.48 -3.47
C LYS A 133 -7.39 -13.61 -2.26
N ASP A 134 -7.45 -14.81 -1.71
CA ASP A 134 -8.20 -15.08 -0.49
C ASP A 134 -7.55 -14.39 0.72
N TRP A 135 -8.37 -13.96 1.68
CA TRP A 135 -7.91 -13.29 2.90
C TRP A 135 -6.99 -14.14 3.77
N GLN A 136 -7.09 -15.46 3.73
CA GLN A 136 -6.17 -16.35 4.44
C GLN A 136 -4.69 -16.12 4.05
N PHE A 137 -4.45 -15.62 2.83
CA PHE A 137 -3.11 -15.30 2.31
C PHE A 137 -2.67 -13.86 2.61
N ARG A 138 -3.33 -13.15 3.53
CA ARG A 138 -2.88 -11.85 4.01
C ARG A 138 -1.49 -11.95 4.63
N GLY A 139 -0.66 -10.95 4.46
CA GLY A 139 0.72 -11.03 4.95
C GLY A 139 1.39 -9.68 5.17
N SER A 140 0.71 -8.57 4.87
CA SER A 140 1.24 -7.23 5.07
C SER A 140 0.31 -6.37 5.92
N ASP A 141 0.45 -5.06 5.87
CA ASP A 141 -0.26 -4.10 6.74
C ASP A 141 -1.78 -4.07 6.55
N GLU A 142 -2.32 -4.58 5.43
CA GLU A 142 -3.77 -4.70 5.24
C GLU A 142 -4.43 -5.49 6.38
N ARG A 143 -3.72 -6.47 6.94
CA ARG A 143 -4.21 -7.26 8.08
C ARG A 143 -4.35 -6.44 9.35
N GLN A 144 -3.48 -5.45 9.56
CA GLN A 144 -3.53 -4.57 10.74
C GLN A 144 -4.68 -3.57 10.61
N PHE A 145 -4.78 -2.92 9.45
CA PHE A 145 -5.86 -1.96 9.16
C PHE A 145 -7.25 -2.62 9.14
N SER A 146 -7.34 -3.88 8.77
CA SER A 146 -8.60 -4.64 8.74
C SER A 146 -8.76 -5.63 9.91
N SER A 147 -7.96 -5.48 10.99
CA SER A 147 -8.05 -6.32 12.16
C SER A 147 -9.39 -6.12 12.90
N PRO A 148 -9.85 -7.11 13.70
CA PRO A 148 -11.06 -6.95 14.51
C PRO A 148 -11.02 -5.66 15.35
N ASN A 149 -12.15 -4.99 15.47
CA ASN A 149 -12.34 -3.68 16.13
C ASN A 149 -11.69 -2.47 15.42
N VAL A 150 -10.70 -2.68 14.56
CA VAL A 150 -10.17 -1.64 13.66
C VAL A 150 -11.06 -1.54 12.43
N ASP A 151 -11.24 -2.60 11.70
CA ASP A 151 -12.17 -2.78 10.57
C ASP A 151 -12.24 -1.59 9.60
N LEU A 152 -11.06 -1.09 9.20
CA LEU A 152 -10.97 -0.02 8.22
C LEU A 152 -11.06 -0.59 6.79
N PRO A 153 -11.63 0.16 5.83
CA PRO A 153 -11.81 -0.29 4.45
C PRO A 153 -10.48 -0.28 3.68
N PHE A 154 -9.63 -1.26 3.96
CA PHE A 154 -8.34 -1.43 3.32
C PHE A 154 -8.30 -2.58 2.34
N SER A 155 -7.56 -2.38 1.25
CA SER A 155 -7.19 -3.43 0.30
C SER A 155 -5.70 -3.40 0.02
N LEU A 156 -5.13 -4.58 -0.17
CA LEU A 156 -3.77 -4.74 -0.68
C LEU A 156 -3.81 -4.77 -2.20
N ILE A 157 -2.87 -4.10 -2.83
CA ILE A 157 -2.57 -4.26 -4.26
C ILE A 157 -1.08 -4.50 -4.48
N THR A 158 -0.76 -5.56 -5.21
CA THR A 158 0.60 -5.95 -5.54
C THR A 158 0.66 -6.52 -6.96
N ARG A 159 1.84 -6.59 -7.57
CA ARG A 159 2.06 -7.33 -8.83
C ARG A 159 2.60 -8.72 -8.60
N ASN A 160 3.50 -8.89 -7.66
CA ASN A 160 3.91 -10.19 -7.15
C ASN A 160 3.46 -10.26 -5.70
N LYS A 161 2.60 -11.22 -5.40
CA LYS A 161 2.33 -11.50 -4.01
C LYS A 161 3.63 -11.99 -3.35
N PHE A 162 3.87 -11.54 -2.12
CA PHE A 162 4.95 -12.08 -1.30
C PHE A 162 4.84 -13.61 -1.25
N SER A 163 5.97 -14.29 -1.20
CA SER A 163 6.10 -15.75 -1.32
C SER A 163 5.73 -16.40 -2.67
N ASP A 164 5.16 -15.67 -3.63
CA ASP A 164 4.87 -16.21 -4.97
C ASP A 164 6.10 -16.17 -5.92
N TYR A 165 7.25 -15.67 -5.46
CA TYR A 165 8.50 -15.61 -6.23
C TYR A 165 9.69 -16.02 -5.36
N LYS A 166 10.62 -16.75 -5.97
CA LYS A 166 11.77 -17.37 -5.27
C LYS A 166 12.78 -16.36 -4.71
N GLU A 167 12.78 -15.14 -5.24
CA GLU A 167 13.66 -14.06 -4.81
C GLU A 167 13.16 -13.40 -3.50
N TYR A 168 11.94 -13.69 -3.08
CA TYR A 168 11.30 -13.09 -1.89
C TYR A 168 12.18 -13.30 -0.65
N HIS A 169 12.46 -12.20 0.07
CA HIS A 169 13.30 -12.14 1.28
C HIS A 169 14.71 -12.72 1.09
N THR A 170 15.26 -12.62 -0.11
CA THR A 170 16.64 -13.00 -0.40
C THR A 170 17.41 -11.84 -1.04
N SER A 171 18.73 -11.90 -1.08
CA SER A 171 19.57 -10.93 -1.79
C SER A 171 19.34 -10.86 -3.30
N LEU A 172 18.60 -11.82 -3.86
CA LEU A 172 18.18 -11.83 -5.26
C LEU A 172 17.04 -10.82 -5.56
N ASP A 173 16.31 -10.39 -4.53
CA ASP A 173 15.35 -9.29 -4.65
C ASP A 173 16.06 -7.94 -4.64
N ASN A 174 16.80 -7.65 -5.67
CA ASN A 174 17.62 -6.46 -5.83
C ASN A 174 17.19 -5.62 -7.04
N ILE A 175 17.93 -4.56 -7.34
CA ILE A 175 17.61 -3.61 -8.42
C ILE A 175 17.56 -4.29 -9.82
N ASN A 176 18.27 -5.37 -10.05
CA ASN A 176 18.24 -6.10 -11.32
C ASN A 176 16.96 -6.94 -11.47
N PHE A 177 16.36 -7.35 -10.35
CA PHE A 177 15.11 -8.10 -10.35
C PHE A 177 13.91 -7.22 -10.73
N VAL A 178 13.85 -5.98 -10.26
CA VAL A 178 12.74 -5.07 -10.51
C VAL A 178 12.80 -4.47 -11.93
N LYS A 179 11.64 -4.12 -12.47
CA LYS A 179 11.51 -3.50 -13.80
C LYS A 179 10.83 -2.14 -13.69
N ASN A 180 11.55 -1.08 -14.04
CA ASN A 180 11.01 0.30 -14.06
C ASN A 180 9.70 0.39 -14.86
N SER A 181 9.59 -0.36 -15.97
CA SER A 181 8.37 -0.41 -16.78
C SER A 181 7.14 -0.92 -16.01
N LYS A 182 7.32 -1.82 -15.03
CA LYS A 182 6.23 -2.33 -14.19
C LYS A 182 5.77 -1.30 -13.17
N MET A 183 6.70 -0.62 -12.51
CA MET A 183 6.40 0.48 -11.58
C MET A 183 5.71 1.64 -12.31
N LEU A 184 6.20 2.04 -13.49
CA LEU A 184 5.57 3.07 -14.32
C LEU A 184 4.17 2.68 -14.80
N LYS A 185 3.96 1.40 -15.20
CA LYS A 185 2.61 0.90 -15.54
C LYS A 185 1.67 0.96 -14.35
N THR A 186 2.16 0.65 -13.15
CA THR A 186 1.37 0.74 -11.91
C THR A 186 1.05 2.20 -11.57
N PHE A 187 2.03 3.09 -11.67
CA PHE A 187 1.80 4.52 -11.50
C PHE A 187 0.75 5.06 -12.50
N LYS A 188 0.88 4.73 -13.81
CA LYS A 188 -0.11 5.13 -14.84
C LYS A 188 -1.50 4.59 -14.54
N PHE A 189 -1.61 3.39 -13.97
CA PHE A 189 -2.88 2.85 -13.50
C PHE A 189 -3.48 3.73 -12.40
N PHE A 190 -2.73 4.03 -11.35
CA PHE A 190 -3.21 4.88 -10.25
C PHE A 190 -3.42 6.36 -10.65
N LYS A 191 -2.73 6.83 -11.68
CA LYS A 191 -2.97 8.18 -12.22
C LYS A 191 -4.39 8.36 -12.78
N GLY A 192 -4.99 7.30 -13.27
CA GLY A 192 -6.36 7.33 -13.80
C GLY A 192 -7.41 6.74 -12.84
N PHE A 193 -6.97 6.22 -11.72
CA PHE A 193 -7.80 5.68 -10.64
C PHE A 193 -8.24 6.79 -9.68
#